data_d105e27e3df9a623f0f088f5bb7af2ca
#
_entry.id   d105e27e3df9a623f0f088f5bb7af2ca
#
_cell.length_a   1.000
_cell.length_b   1.000
_cell.length_c   1.000
_cell.angle_alpha   90.00
_cell.angle_beta   90.00
_cell.angle_gamma   90.00
#
_symmetry.space_group_name_H-M   'P 1'
#
loop_
_entity.id
_entity.type
_entity.pdbx_description
1 polymer ?
#
loop_
_entity_poly.entity_id
_entity_poly.type
_entity_poly.pdbx_seq_one_letter_code
_entity_poly.pdbx_strand_id
1 'polypeptide(L)'
;LKLAACMGDQDAIANIQSILSDINDLLVAEIRTSIDFFNQDDATADVFRSTDYIYLSGGASKTLGLDATVAAVLQMPVQIVNPFQKLGQSSDGDHMDYILSQGSMYSVAVGLGLRKYDDI
;
A
#
# COMPACT_ATOMS: atom_id res chain seq x y z
N LEU A 1 4.40 -14.76 -15.98
CA LEU A 1 3.92 -15.39 -14.76
C LEU A 1 2.54 -14.87 -14.34
N LYS A 2 2.34 -13.56 -14.22
CA LYS A 2 1.01 -12.98 -13.93
C LYS A 2 -0.01 -13.27 -15.04
N LEU A 3 0.45 -13.29 -16.27
CA LEU A 3 -0.40 -13.61 -17.43
C LEU A 3 -0.88 -15.06 -17.37
N ALA A 4 0.00 -16.01 -17.05
CA ALA A 4 -0.36 -17.40 -16.88
C ALA A 4 -1.38 -17.62 -15.77
N ALA A 5 -1.25 -16.93 -14.65
CA ALA A 5 -2.24 -16.93 -13.56
C ALA A 5 -3.61 -16.44 -14.03
N CYS A 6 -3.64 -15.37 -14.83
CA CYS A 6 -4.89 -14.85 -15.42
C CYS A 6 -5.53 -15.82 -16.43
N MET A 7 -4.76 -16.71 -17.01
CA MET A 7 -5.26 -17.72 -17.96
C MET A 7 -5.76 -19.01 -17.31
N GLY A 8 -5.73 -19.10 -15.99
CA GLY A 8 -6.31 -20.21 -15.23
C GLY A 8 -5.39 -21.41 -15.01
N ASP A 9 -4.10 -21.26 -15.20
CA ASP A 9 -3.12 -22.28 -14.86
C ASP A 9 -2.94 -22.38 -13.34
N GLN A 10 -3.48 -23.44 -12.74
CA GLN A 10 -3.47 -23.62 -11.29
C GLN A 10 -2.05 -23.82 -10.73
N ASP A 11 -1.17 -24.48 -11.45
CA ASP A 11 0.21 -24.68 -11.02
C ASP A 11 1.01 -23.37 -11.06
N ALA A 12 0.81 -22.55 -12.07
CA ALA A 12 1.40 -21.23 -12.16
C ALA A 12 0.87 -20.31 -11.05
N ILE A 13 -0.42 -20.34 -10.76
CA ILE A 13 -1.02 -19.58 -9.66
C ILE A 13 -0.42 -19.98 -8.31
N ALA A 14 -0.30 -21.28 -8.03
CA ALA A 14 0.28 -21.76 -6.78
C ALA A 14 1.75 -21.35 -6.64
N ASN A 15 2.55 -21.41 -7.70
CA ASN A 15 3.94 -20.98 -7.71
C ASN A 15 4.07 -19.48 -7.47
N ILE A 16 3.23 -18.67 -8.12
CA ILE A 16 3.22 -17.21 -7.94
C ILE A 16 2.82 -16.84 -6.51
N GLN A 17 1.81 -17.49 -5.95
CA GLN A 17 1.38 -17.26 -4.57
C GLN A 17 2.48 -17.60 -3.57
N SER A 18 3.21 -18.69 -3.77
CA SER A 18 4.33 -19.06 -2.92
C SER A 18 5.45 -18.02 -2.95
N ILE A 19 5.86 -17.58 -4.15
CA ILE A 19 6.88 -16.54 -4.32
C ILE A 19 6.44 -15.22 -3.71
N LEU A 20 5.19 -14.81 -3.94
CA LEU A 20 4.64 -13.57 -3.39
C LEU A 20 4.54 -13.63 -1.86
N SER A 21 4.20 -14.80 -1.31
CA SER A 21 4.16 -15.00 0.14
C SER A 21 5.53 -14.78 0.76
N ASP A 22 6.59 -15.35 0.17
CA ASP A 22 7.96 -15.17 0.66
C ASP A 22 8.39 -13.69 0.60
N ILE A 23 8.09 -13.01 -0.50
CA ILE A 23 8.40 -11.59 -0.66
C ILE A 23 7.59 -10.74 0.34
N ASN A 24 6.31 -11.04 0.50
CA ASN A 24 5.46 -10.33 1.45
C ASN A 24 5.96 -10.50 2.89
N ASP A 25 6.39 -11.68 3.27
CA ASP A 25 6.95 -11.95 4.59
C ASP A 25 8.23 -11.14 4.84
N LEU A 26 9.10 -11.02 3.85
CA LEU A 26 10.30 -10.18 3.94
C LEU A 26 9.95 -8.70 4.10
N LEU A 27 9.02 -8.20 3.30
CA LEU A 27 8.55 -6.80 3.38
C LEU A 27 7.91 -6.51 4.73
N VAL A 28 7.08 -7.40 5.23
CA VAL A 28 6.42 -7.25 6.52
C VAL A 28 7.43 -7.24 7.67
N ALA A 29 8.47 -8.06 7.60
CA ALA A 29 9.54 -8.05 8.59
C ALA A 29 10.28 -6.70 8.63
N GLU A 30 10.56 -6.11 7.47
CA GLU A 30 11.17 -4.79 7.38
C GLU A 30 10.25 -3.68 7.90
N ILE A 31 8.98 -3.73 7.57
CA ILE A 31 7.97 -2.78 8.07
C ILE A 31 7.89 -2.87 9.59
N ARG A 32 7.84 -4.08 10.13
CA ARG A 32 7.79 -4.30 11.58
C ARG A 32 9.02 -3.71 12.28
N THR A 33 10.20 -3.96 11.75
CA THR A 33 11.44 -3.41 12.28
C THR A 33 11.40 -1.88 12.31
N SER A 34 10.92 -1.27 11.24
CA SER A 34 10.79 0.19 11.15
C SER A 34 9.78 0.75 12.17
N ILE A 35 8.65 0.08 12.34
CA ILE A 35 7.62 0.48 13.32
C ILE A 35 8.15 0.33 14.75
N ASP A 36 8.81 -0.77 15.05
CA ASP A 36 9.39 -1.01 16.37
C ASP A 36 10.45 0.04 16.70
N PHE A 37 11.29 0.38 15.74
CA PHE A 37 12.28 1.44 15.89
C PHE A 37 11.63 2.80 16.16
N PHE A 38 10.59 3.15 15.41
CA PHE A 38 9.84 4.39 15.60
C PHE A 38 9.19 4.46 16.99
N ASN A 39 8.60 3.36 17.44
CA ASN A 39 7.95 3.31 18.75
C ASN A 39 8.94 3.34 19.92
N GLN A 40 10.19 2.91 19.70
CA GLN A 40 11.24 2.88 20.72
C GLN A 40 12.04 4.19 20.83
N ASP A 41 12.09 4.98 19.78
CA ASP A 41 12.98 6.14 19.67
C ASP A 41 12.60 7.28 20.65
N ASP A 42 11.48 7.16 21.35
CA ASP A 42 10.98 8.17 22.28
C ASP A 42 10.90 7.70 23.73
N ALA A 43 11.81 6.86 24.16
CA ALA A 43 11.90 6.44 25.57
C ALA A 43 12.12 7.61 26.56
N THR A 44 12.45 8.81 26.04
CA THR A 44 12.67 10.04 26.82
C THR A 44 11.54 11.06 26.70
N ALA A 45 10.57 10.85 25.84
CA ALA A 45 9.43 11.76 25.67
C ALA A 45 8.23 11.29 26.50
N ASP A 46 7.56 12.22 27.16
CA ASP A 46 6.34 11.96 27.95
C ASP A 46 5.13 11.54 27.08
N VAL A 47 5.33 11.35 25.78
CA VAL A 47 4.28 10.98 24.84
C VAL A 47 4.58 9.59 24.28
N PHE A 48 3.74 8.62 24.62
CA PHE A 48 3.76 7.32 23.99
C PHE A 48 3.42 7.46 22.50
N ARG A 49 4.39 7.22 21.64
CA ARG A 49 4.15 7.07 20.21
C ARG A 49 3.74 5.64 19.93
N SER A 50 2.52 5.46 19.44
CA SER A 50 2.06 4.19 18.93
C SER A 50 1.55 4.37 17.51
N THR A 51 1.79 3.39 16.68
CA THR A 51 1.24 3.34 15.32
C THR A 51 -0.14 2.71 15.38
N ASP A 52 -1.16 3.45 14.96
CA ASP A 52 -2.55 2.99 15.00
C ASP A 52 -3.05 2.46 13.65
N TYR A 53 -2.54 3.00 12.56
CA TYR A 53 -2.95 2.66 11.20
C TYR A 53 -1.76 2.57 10.27
N ILE A 54 -1.90 1.72 9.25
CA ILE A 54 -0.92 1.58 8.19
C ILE A 54 -1.59 1.92 6.86
N TYR A 55 -0.97 2.85 6.14
CA TYR A 55 -1.38 3.21 4.79
C TYR A 55 -0.33 2.76 3.80
N LEU A 56 -0.72 1.95 2.83
CA LEU A 56 0.16 1.50 1.75
C LEU A 56 -0.04 2.36 0.51
N SER A 57 1.05 2.81 -0.07
CA SER A 57 1.05 3.65 -1.26
C SER A 57 2.14 3.20 -2.23
N GLY A 58 2.00 3.60 -3.49
CA GLY A 58 2.93 3.20 -4.55
C GLY A 58 2.48 1.96 -5.30
N GLY A 59 3.17 1.64 -6.39
CA GLY A 59 2.82 0.52 -7.26
C GLY A 59 2.87 -0.84 -6.58
N ALA A 60 3.85 -1.05 -5.70
CA ALA A 60 4.02 -2.29 -4.97
C ALA A 60 2.92 -2.54 -3.92
N SER A 61 2.18 -1.51 -3.50
CA SER A 61 1.05 -1.68 -2.57
C SER A 61 -0.06 -2.57 -3.12
N LYS A 62 -0.12 -2.74 -4.42
CA LYS A 62 -1.07 -3.62 -5.12
C LYS A 62 -0.62 -5.08 -5.20
N THR A 63 0.52 -5.43 -4.64
CA THR A 63 0.99 -6.82 -4.61
C THR A 63 -0.06 -7.70 -3.92
N LEU A 64 -0.42 -8.79 -4.59
CA LEU A 64 -1.46 -9.69 -4.11
C LEU A 64 -1.14 -10.21 -2.71
N GLY A 65 -2.04 -10.01 -1.78
CA GLY A 65 -1.94 -10.49 -0.41
C GLY A 65 -1.03 -9.67 0.50
N LEU A 66 -0.38 -8.61 0.02
CA LEU A 66 0.51 -7.79 0.85
C LEU A 66 -0.26 -7.09 1.99
N ASP A 67 -1.36 -6.44 1.67
CA ASP A 67 -2.21 -5.75 2.65
C ASP A 67 -2.73 -6.71 3.73
N ALA A 68 -3.20 -7.88 3.32
CA ALA A 68 -3.69 -8.90 4.24
C ALA A 68 -2.57 -9.44 5.14
N THR A 69 -1.38 -9.68 4.59
CA THR A 69 -0.21 -10.16 5.35
C THR A 69 0.24 -9.12 6.37
N VAL A 70 0.32 -7.86 5.96
CA VAL A 70 0.69 -6.75 6.86
C VAL A 70 -0.32 -6.63 8.00
N ALA A 71 -1.60 -6.64 7.69
CA ALA A 71 -2.66 -6.56 8.71
C ALA A 71 -2.61 -7.73 9.69
N ALA A 72 -2.39 -8.95 9.20
CA ALA A 72 -2.36 -10.14 10.03
C ALA A 72 -1.14 -10.19 10.95
N VAL A 73 0.05 -9.85 10.44
CA VAL A 73 1.31 -9.94 11.20
C VAL A 73 1.43 -8.80 12.20
N LEU A 74 1.06 -7.58 11.80
CA LEU A 74 1.20 -6.40 12.65
C LEU A 74 -0.04 -6.15 13.52
N GLN A 75 -1.13 -6.85 13.28
CA GLN A 75 -2.40 -6.70 14.01
C GLN A 75 -2.90 -5.24 14.02
N MET A 76 -2.73 -4.56 12.90
CA MET A 76 -3.14 -3.16 12.69
C MET A 76 -4.03 -3.05 11.46
N PRO A 77 -4.97 -2.09 11.44
CA PRO A 77 -5.71 -1.78 10.24
C PRO A 77 -4.78 -1.31 9.11
N VAL A 78 -4.92 -1.91 7.94
CA VAL A 78 -4.14 -1.55 6.75
C VAL A 78 -5.08 -1.10 5.65
N GLN A 79 -4.75 0.00 5.02
CA GLN A 79 -5.52 0.55 3.90
C GLN A 79 -4.58 0.95 2.77
N ILE A 80 -4.96 0.62 1.54
CA ILE A 80 -4.25 1.09 0.35
C ILE A 80 -4.75 2.49 0.03
N VAL A 81 -3.81 3.43 -0.07
CA VAL A 81 -4.13 4.83 -0.35
C VAL A 81 -4.56 4.98 -1.81
N ASN A 82 -5.70 5.61 -2.02
CA ASN A 82 -6.14 6.05 -3.32
C ASN A 82 -6.36 7.56 -3.31
N PRO A 83 -5.42 8.35 -3.87
CA PRO A 83 -5.50 9.82 -3.81
C PRO A 83 -6.68 10.40 -4.61
N PHE A 84 -7.24 9.62 -5.53
CA PHE A 84 -8.36 10.07 -6.36
C PHE A 84 -9.73 9.98 -5.67
N GLN A 85 -9.83 9.32 -4.53
CA GLN A 85 -11.11 9.16 -3.82
C GLN A 85 -11.73 10.50 -3.39
N LYS A 86 -10.89 11.47 -3.05
CA LYS A 86 -11.33 12.80 -2.56
C LYS A 86 -11.29 13.88 -3.62
N LEU A 87 -10.78 13.60 -4.80
CA LEU A 87 -10.75 14.54 -5.90
C LEU A 87 -12.09 14.52 -6.64
N GLY A 88 -12.55 15.71 -7.06
CA GLY A 88 -13.74 15.84 -7.90
C GLY A 88 -13.59 15.03 -9.17
N GLN A 89 -14.63 14.27 -9.50
CA GLN A 89 -14.61 13.41 -10.68
C GLN A 89 -15.00 14.17 -11.93
N SER A 90 -14.18 14.04 -12.97
CA SER A 90 -14.56 14.42 -14.31
C SER A 90 -15.55 13.39 -14.87
N SER A 91 -16.50 13.84 -15.67
CA SER A 91 -17.64 13.05 -16.12
C SER A 91 -17.36 12.00 -17.20
N ASP A 92 -16.12 11.75 -17.55
CA ASP A 92 -15.76 10.72 -18.52
C ASP A 92 -15.67 9.34 -17.85
N GLY A 93 -16.79 8.63 -17.83
CA GLY A 93 -16.97 7.40 -17.05
C GLY A 93 -16.07 6.22 -17.41
N ASP A 94 -15.61 6.12 -18.68
CA ASP A 94 -14.88 4.94 -19.14
C ASP A 94 -13.43 4.88 -18.64
N HIS A 95 -12.84 6.03 -18.33
CA HIS A 95 -11.48 6.09 -17.81
C HIS A 95 -11.40 6.12 -16.28
N MET A 96 -12.51 6.36 -15.61
CA MET A 96 -12.55 6.53 -14.16
C MET A 96 -12.20 5.22 -13.44
N ASP A 97 -12.75 4.09 -13.88
CA ASP A 97 -12.46 2.79 -13.26
C ASP A 97 -10.96 2.45 -13.38
N TYR A 98 -10.35 2.75 -14.51
CA TYR A 98 -8.91 2.57 -14.69
C TYR A 98 -8.10 3.47 -13.76
N ILE A 99 -8.44 4.76 -13.68
CA ILE A 99 -7.76 5.72 -12.81
C ILE A 99 -7.88 5.30 -11.34
N LEU A 100 -9.06 4.92 -10.90
CA LEU A 100 -9.28 4.44 -9.53
C LEU A 100 -8.50 3.15 -9.25
N SER A 101 -8.43 2.24 -10.22
CA SER A 101 -7.67 0.99 -10.07
C SER A 101 -6.17 1.22 -9.96
N GLN A 102 -5.64 2.29 -10.53
CA GLN A 102 -4.22 2.64 -10.51
C GLN A 102 -3.87 3.71 -9.48
N GLY A 103 -4.84 4.15 -8.68
CA GLY A 103 -4.70 5.31 -7.81
C GLY A 103 -3.50 5.27 -6.85
N SER A 104 -3.20 4.12 -6.28
CA SER A 104 -2.07 3.98 -5.34
C SER A 104 -0.70 4.29 -5.96
N MET A 105 -0.57 4.21 -7.28
CA MET A 105 0.67 4.52 -8.01
C MET A 105 0.91 6.02 -8.17
N TYR A 106 -0.13 6.85 -8.02
CA TYR A 106 -0.10 8.27 -8.36
C TYR A 106 -0.11 9.19 -7.14
N SER A 107 0.11 8.68 -5.94
CA SER A 107 0.05 9.48 -4.71
C SER A 107 1.01 10.67 -4.73
N VAL A 108 2.24 10.48 -5.18
CA VAL A 108 3.23 11.56 -5.28
C VAL A 108 2.82 12.59 -6.34
N ALA A 109 2.40 12.13 -7.51
CA ALA A 109 1.98 13.01 -8.60
C ALA A 109 0.77 13.85 -8.22
N VAL A 110 -0.23 13.26 -7.58
CA VAL A 110 -1.42 13.97 -7.09
C VAL A 110 -1.04 14.97 -6.00
N GLY A 111 -0.19 14.57 -5.05
CA GLY A 111 0.28 15.47 -4.00
C GLY A 111 1.01 16.68 -4.56
N LEU A 112 1.87 16.50 -5.56
CA LEU A 112 2.55 17.60 -6.24
C LEU A 112 1.57 18.50 -6.99
N GLY A 113 0.55 17.91 -7.64
CA GLY A 113 -0.49 18.66 -8.35
C GLY A 113 -1.39 19.49 -7.43
N LEU A 114 -1.53 19.09 -6.18
CA LEU A 114 -2.35 19.81 -5.19
C LEU A 114 -1.60 20.93 -4.46
N ARG A 115 -0.28 21.04 -4.65
CA ARG A 115 0.51 22.09 -4.01
C ARG A 115 0.08 23.47 -4.47
N LYS A 116 -0.04 24.36 -3.51
CA LYS A 116 -0.30 25.79 -3.77
C LYS A 116 1.00 26.56 -3.79
N TYR A 117 0.96 27.74 -4.41
CA TYR A 117 2.13 28.61 -4.50
C TYR A 117 2.73 28.94 -3.12
N ASP A 118 1.88 29.09 -2.12
CA ASP A 118 2.28 29.46 -0.76
C ASP A 118 2.86 28.28 0.06
N ASP A 119 2.81 27.08 -0.47
CA ASP A 119 3.33 25.86 0.19
C ASP A 119 4.83 25.62 -0.07
N ILE A 120 5.46 26.49 -0.81
CA ILE A 120 6.88 26.35 -1.21
C ILE A 120 7.83 26.91 -0.13
#